data_2d22cbf64229d483d5f1b240573966e1
#
_entry.id   2d22cbf64229d483d5f1b240573966e1
#
_cell.length_a   1.000
_cell.length_b   1.000
_cell.length_c   1.000
_cell.angle_alpha   90.00
_cell.angle_beta   90.00
_cell.angle_gamma   90.00
#
_symmetry.space_group_name_H-M   'P 1'
#
loop_
_entity.id
_entity.type
_entity.pdbx_description
1 polymer ?
#
loop_
_entity_poly.entity_id
_entity_poly.type
_entity_poly.pdbx_seq_one_letter_code
_entity_poly.pdbx_strand_id
1 'polypeptide(L)'
;DVKKYNYMKFLPLFYCKEKQGYSKEIKYDFSFVGFAHTERYKFINKIKQFASENSYTYCFKLYLPSYIHFLRGKYIKKNFPNAKKTDFIYKQLSITEMSEITDKSNIIVDLELSTQSGLTMRTIETHGMHKKLITTNKNVKNYDFYDENNILIVDRVNPVITKQFVESDYRELPKSLYEKYSLKNWLLQIFSV
;
A
#
# COMPACT_ATOMS: atom_id res chain seq x y z
N ASP A 1 17.07 15.22 9.98
CA ASP A 1 17.67 15.37 11.32
C ASP A 1 18.91 14.51 11.52
N VAL A 2 19.10 13.41 10.78
CA VAL A 2 20.33 12.58 10.86
C VAL A 2 21.58 13.41 10.57
N LYS A 3 21.51 14.38 9.67
CA LYS A 3 22.63 15.29 9.35
C LYS A 3 23.04 16.20 10.51
N LYS A 4 22.19 16.36 11.54
CA LYS A 4 22.44 17.22 12.70
C LYS A 4 23.28 16.53 13.78
N TYR A 5 23.33 15.20 13.77
CA TYR A 5 23.96 14.40 14.81
C TYR A 5 24.87 13.33 14.19
N ASN A 6 26.18 13.49 14.28
CA ASN A 6 27.15 12.59 13.63
C ASN A 6 27.12 11.13 14.11
N TYR A 7 26.46 10.87 15.25
CA TYR A 7 26.30 9.54 15.83
C TYR A 7 25.00 8.85 15.43
N MET A 8 24.10 9.54 14.70
CA MET A 8 22.86 8.95 14.22
C MET A 8 23.07 8.30 12.85
N LYS A 9 22.60 7.07 12.71
CA LYS A 9 22.50 6.37 11.42
C LYS A 9 21.04 6.25 11.03
N PHE A 10 20.74 6.50 9.77
CA PHE A 10 19.41 6.22 9.23
C PHE A 10 19.27 4.70 9.02
N LEU A 11 18.25 4.12 9.63
CA LEU A 11 17.86 2.74 9.42
C LEU A 11 16.48 2.72 8.78
N PRO A 12 16.33 2.14 7.58
CA PRO A 12 15.02 2.06 6.90
C PRO A 12 14.06 1.16 7.66
N LEU A 13 12.78 1.21 7.28
CA LEU A 13 11.79 0.23 7.73
C LEU A 13 12.16 -1.17 7.24
N PHE A 14 11.60 -2.17 7.90
CA PHE A 14 11.78 -3.58 7.58
C PHE A 14 10.43 -4.26 7.33
N TYR A 15 10.45 -5.38 6.61
CA TYR A 15 9.30 -6.25 6.48
C TYR A 15 9.44 -7.48 7.40
N CYS A 16 8.29 -7.94 7.92
CA CYS A 16 8.19 -9.18 8.68
C CYS A 16 7.64 -10.31 7.81
N LYS A 17 6.84 -9.97 6.79
CA LYS A 17 6.13 -10.93 5.97
C LYS A 17 6.89 -11.15 4.66
N GLU A 18 7.41 -12.36 4.51
CA GLU A 18 8.10 -12.80 3.31
C GLU A 18 7.15 -13.48 2.32
N LYS A 19 7.58 -13.58 1.06
CA LYS A 19 6.91 -14.38 0.04
C LYS A 19 6.73 -15.81 0.56
N GLN A 20 5.49 -16.24 0.74
CA GLN A 20 5.22 -17.62 1.10
C GLN A 20 5.43 -18.52 -0.13
N GLY A 21 6.14 -19.64 0.06
CA GLY A 21 6.58 -20.55 -1.02
C GLY A 21 5.45 -21.21 -1.83
N TYR A 22 4.20 -21.13 -1.36
CA TYR A 22 3.04 -21.56 -2.11
C TYR A 22 2.20 -20.34 -2.42
N SER A 23 2.10 -20.00 -3.70
CA SER A 23 1.22 -18.94 -4.19
C SER A 23 -0.22 -19.32 -3.83
N LYS A 24 -0.81 -18.59 -2.86
CA LYS A 24 -2.26 -18.59 -2.72
C LYS A 24 -2.82 -18.11 -4.05
N GLU A 25 -3.88 -18.76 -4.53
CA GLU A 25 -4.57 -18.35 -5.75
C GLU A 25 -4.89 -16.85 -5.69
N ILE A 26 -4.38 -16.11 -6.65
CA ILE A 26 -4.66 -14.67 -6.78
C ILE A 26 -6.14 -14.49 -7.12
N LYS A 27 -6.82 -13.73 -6.30
CA LYS A 27 -8.26 -13.44 -6.45
C LYS A 27 -8.53 -12.01 -6.86
N TYR A 28 -7.62 -11.11 -6.56
CA TYR A 28 -7.79 -9.68 -6.78
C TYR A 28 -6.59 -9.12 -7.53
N ASP A 29 -6.85 -8.36 -8.59
CA ASP A 29 -5.81 -7.58 -9.25
C ASP A 29 -5.36 -6.43 -8.35
N PHE A 30 -6.30 -5.78 -7.65
CA PHE A 30 -6.00 -4.67 -6.76
C PHE A 30 -6.58 -4.89 -5.37
N SER A 31 -5.85 -4.46 -4.34
CA SER A 31 -6.44 -4.34 -3.00
C SER A 31 -6.00 -3.09 -2.27
N PHE A 32 -6.89 -2.65 -1.38
CA PHE A 32 -6.65 -1.62 -0.39
C PHE A 32 -7.42 -1.93 0.89
N VAL A 33 -6.76 -1.83 2.03
CA VAL A 33 -7.40 -1.91 3.35
C VAL A 33 -6.93 -0.73 4.18
N GLY A 34 -7.84 0.11 4.65
CA GLY A 34 -7.44 1.26 5.48
C GLY A 34 -8.58 2.17 5.87
N PHE A 35 -8.27 3.16 6.70
CA PHE A 35 -9.24 4.19 7.10
C PHE A 35 -9.70 5.02 5.91
N ALA A 36 -11.00 5.27 5.83
CA ALA A 36 -11.66 6.09 4.81
C ALA A 36 -11.64 7.58 5.21
N HIS A 37 -10.47 8.14 5.50
CA HIS A 37 -10.41 9.55 5.82
C HIS A 37 -9.98 10.40 4.63
N THR A 38 -10.41 11.66 4.63
CA THR A 38 -10.02 12.70 3.68
C THR A 38 -10.09 12.28 2.20
N GLU A 39 -8.97 12.23 1.53
CA GLU A 39 -8.86 12.03 0.09
C GLU A 39 -8.90 10.54 -0.32
N ARG A 40 -8.71 9.61 0.64
CA ARG A 40 -8.62 8.17 0.33
C ARG A 40 -9.84 7.64 -0.41
N TYR A 41 -11.04 8.04 -0.01
CA TYR A 41 -12.26 7.62 -0.70
C TYR A 41 -12.25 8.05 -2.17
N LYS A 42 -11.90 9.30 -2.44
CA LYS A 42 -11.85 9.84 -3.81
C LYS A 42 -10.78 9.13 -4.65
N PHE A 43 -9.60 8.93 -4.07
CA PHE A 43 -8.48 8.26 -4.72
C PHE A 43 -8.82 6.80 -5.06
N ILE A 44 -9.31 6.03 -4.06
CA ILE A 44 -9.68 4.64 -4.26
C ILE A 44 -10.81 4.48 -5.27
N ASN A 45 -11.77 5.40 -5.32
CA ASN A 45 -12.82 5.36 -6.34
C ASN A 45 -12.29 5.55 -7.77
N LYS A 46 -11.25 6.35 -7.98
CA LYS A 46 -10.62 6.47 -9.30
C LYS A 46 -9.94 5.17 -9.72
N ILE A 47 -9.25 4.50 -8.79
CA ILE A 47 -8.67 3.17 -9.06
C ILE A 47 -9.77 2.14 -9.30
N LYS A 48 -10.85 2.18 -8.52
CA LYS A 48 -12.02 1.32 -8.71
C LYS A 48 -12.66 1.50 -10.09
N GLN A 49 -12.78 2.75 -10.53
CA GLN A 49 -13.29 3.06 -11.86
C GLN A 49 -12.39 2.47 -12.94
N PHE A 50 -11.08 2.73 -12.89
CA PHE A 50 -10.12 2.14 -13.82
C PHE A 50 -10.20 0.60 -13.85
N ALA A 51 -10.24 -0.04 -12.68
CA ALA A 51 -10.36 -1.48 -12.58
C ALA A 51 -11.65 -2.00 -13.23
N SER A 52 -12.80 -1.36 -12.96
CA SER A 52 -14.09 -1.74 -13.52
C SER A 52 -14.15 -1.55 -15.04
N GLU A 53 -13.62 -0.45 -15.57
CA GLU A 53 -13.59 -0.16 -17.01
C GLU A 53 -12.71 -1.15 -17.79
N ASN A 54 -11.73 -1.79 -17.12
CA ASN A 54 -10.80 -2.74 -17.72
C ASN A 54 -11.04 -4.19 -17.28
N SER A 55 -12.16 -4.48 -16.61
CA SER A 55 -12.52 -5.83 -16.12
C SER A 55 -11.56 -6.45 -15.12
N TYR A 56 -10.78 -5.63 -14.40
CA TYR A 56 -9.92 -6.10 -13.31
C TYR A 56 -10.70 -6.31 -12.02
N THR A 57 -10.31 -7.32 -11.27
CA THR A 57 -10.87 -7.65 -9.96
C THR A 57 -10.26 -6.78 -8.86
N TYR A 58 -11.04 -6.41 -7.84
CA TYR A 58 -10.52 -5.61 -6.74
C TYR A 58 -11.18 -5.93 -5.39
N CYS A 59 -10.43 -5.68 -4.31
CA CYS A 59 -10.90 -5.75 -2.94
C CYS A 59 -10.52 -4.48 -2.18
N PHE A 60 -11.41 -3.49 -2.11
CA PHE A 60 -11.18 -2.24 -1.38
C PHE A 60 -12.01 -2.21 -0.10
N LYS A 61 -11.33 -2.17 1.05
CA LYS A 61 -11.93 -2.11 2.38
C LYS A 61 -11.61 -0.77 3.04
N LEU A 62 -12.56 0.15 2.91
CA LEU A 62 -12.50 1.48 3.50
C LEU A 62 -13.20 1.46 4.86
N TYR A 63 -12.45 1.57 5.94
CA TYR A 63 -12.97 1.50 7.31
C TYR A 63 -13.40 2.86 7.82
N LEU A 64 -14.57 2.92 8.44
CA LEU A 64 -15.07 4.02 9.25
C LEU A 64 -15.48 3.52 10.63
N PRO A 65 -15.17 4.26 11.72
CA PRO A 65 -15.47 3.81 13.08
C PRO A 65 -16.97 3.61 13.34
N SER A 66 -17.84 4.36 12.66
CA SER A 66 -19.30 4.23 12.80
C SER A 66 -20.05 4.86 11.64
N TYR A 67 -21.35 4.55 11.55
CA TYR A 67 -22.25 5.17 10.59
C TYR A 67 -22.37 6.70 10.78
N ILE A 68 -22.25 7.20 12.01
CA ILE A 68 -22.23 8.63 12.29
C ILE A 68 -21.05 9.33 11.61
N HIS A 69 -19.86 8.66 11.58
CA HIS A 69 -18.69 9.16 10.84
C HIS A 69 -18.95 9.25 9.35
N PHE A 70 -19.68 8.29 8.78
CA PHE A 70 -20.11 8.36 7.38
C PHE A 70 -21.02 9.55 7.12
N LEU A 71 -22.08 9.75 7.92
CA LEU A 71 -23.00 10.87 7.76
C LEU A 71 -22.29 12.22 7.90
N ARG A 72 -21.44 12.37 8.91
CA ARG A 72 -20.63 13.58 9.11
C ARG A 72 -19.68 13.82 7.93
N GLY A 73 -19.02 12.77 7.45
CA GLY A 73 -18.11 12.83 6.29
C GLY A 73 -18.84 13.19 5.00
N LYS A 74 -20.05 12.67 4.80
CA LYS A 74 -20.85 12.91 3.60
C LYS A 74 -21.47 14.31 3.57
N TYR A 75 -22.15 14.71 4.65
CA TYR A 75 -23.00 15.91 4.66
C TYR A 75 -22.31 17.15 5.22
N ILE A 76 -21.40 16.99 6.18
CA ILE A 76 -20.73 18.13 6.84
C ILE A 76 -19.36 18.37 6.20
N LYS A 77 -18.49 17.38 6.21
CA LYS A 77 -17.11 17.54 5.70
C LYS A 77 -16.99 17.39 4.18
N LYS A 78 -18.02 16.90 3.51
CA LYS A 78 -18.05 16.62 2.05
C LYS A 78 -16.88 15.78 1.54
N ASN A 79 -16.33 14.93 2.41
CA ASN A 79 -15.20 14.04 2.07
C ASN A 79 -15.63 12.85 1.19
N PHE A 80 -16.93 12.49 1.25
CA PHE A 80 -17.48 11.30 0.59
C PHE A 80 -18.62 11.69 -0.38
N PRO A 81 -18.31 12.45 -1.45
CA PRO A 81 -19.32 12.81 -2.43
C PRO A 81 -19.87 11.53 -3.09
N ASN A 82 -21.20 11.46 -3.22
CA ASN A 82 -21.92 10.34 -3.85
C ASN A 82 -21.69 8.96 -3.19
N ALA A 83 -21.04 8.90 -2.02
CA ALA A 83 -20.79 7.65 -1.31
C ALA A 83 -22.10 6.99 -0.84
N LYS A 84 -22.12 5.66 -0.90
CA LYS A 84 -23.15 4.83 -0.29
C LYS A 84 -22.62 4.26 1.04
N LYS A 85 -23.54 3.92 1.96
CA LYS A 85 -23.17 3.24 3.21
C LYS A 85 -22.36 1.97 2.97
N THR A 86 -22.69 1.25 1.90
CA THR A 86 -22.07 -0.02 1.50
C THR A 86 -20.64 0.11 0.96
N ASP A 87 -20.16 1.34 0.68
CA ASP A 87 -18.78 1.57 0.26
C ASP A 87 -17.78 1.43 1.42
N PHE A 88 -18.28 1.32 2.66
CA PHE A 88 -17.47 1.28 3.87
C PHE A 88 -17.72 0.04 4.70
N ILE A 89 -16.70 -0.38 5.43
CA ILE A 89 -16.83 -1.33 6.52
C ILE A 89 -16.81 -0.57 7.85
N TYR A 90 -17.63 -1.05 8.82
CA TYR A 90 -17.77 -0.42 10.14
C TYR A 90 -17.21 -1.29 11.26
N LYS A 91 -16.78 -2.50 10.93
CA LYS A 91 -15.99 -3.37 11.79
C LYS A 91 -14.57 -3.40 11.27
N GLN A 92 -13.62 -3.17 12.15
CA GLN A 92 -12.20 -3.28 11.81
C GLN A 92 -11.87 -4.74 11.47
N LEU A 93 -11.15 -4.93 10.39
CA LEU A 93 -10.63 -6.26 10.04
C LEU A 93 -9.53 -6.67 11.01
N SER A 94 -9.49 -7.95 11.34
CA SER A 94 -8.38 -8.55 12.06
C SER A 94 -7.11 -8.56 11.20
N ILE A 95 -5.96 -8.74 11.83
CA ILE A 95 -4.67 -8.89 11.13
C ILE A 95 -4.73 -10.05 10.14
N THR A 96 -5.37 -11.15 10.51
CA THR A 96 -5.53 -12.33 9.66
C THR A 96 -6.35 -12.03 8.42
N GLU A 97 -7.50 -11.35 8.57
CA GLU A 97 -8.34 -10.96 7.43
C GLU A 97 -7.62 -9.97 6.48
N MET A 98 -6.88 -9.00 7.04
CA MET A 98 -6.07 -8.08 6.23
C MET A 98 -4.97 -8.83 5.48
N SER A 99 -4.27 -9.74 6.16
CA SER A 99 -3.24 -10.59 5.56
C SER A 99 -3.80 -11.44 4.43
N GLU A 100 -4.97 -12.06 4.62
CA GLU A 100 -5.61 -12.89 3.61
C GLU A 100 -5.97 -12.10 2.34
N ILE A 101 -6.51 -10.88 2.49
CA ILE A 101 -6.77 -10.00 1.35
C ILE A 101 -5.48 -9.69 0.61
N THR A 102 -4.44 -9.31 1.34
CA THR A 102 -3.14 -8.94 0.75
C THR A 102 -2.50 -10.13 0.04
N ASP A 103 -2.55 -11.33 0.65
CA ASP A 103 -1.97 -12.55 0.04
C ASP A 103 -2.63 -12.92 -1.28
N LYS A 104 -3.95 -12.75 -1.38
CA LYS A 104 -4.75 -13.03 -2.56
C LYS A 104 -4.76 -11.91 -3.59
N SER A 105 -3.97 -10.85 -3.39
CA SER A 105 -3.91 -9.70 -4.28
C SER A 105 -2.61 -9.66 -5.07
N ASN A 106 -2.69 -9.19 -6.31
CA ASN A 106 -1.53 -8.99 -7.18
C ASN A 106 -0.87 -7.62 -6.90
N ILE A 107 -1.65 -6.56 -6.88
CA ILE A 107 -1.21 -5.18 -6.69
C ILE A 107 -1.81 -4.61 -5.40
N ILE A 108 -0.94 -4.08 -4.56
CA ILE A 108 -1.33 -3.40 -3.33
C ILE A 108 -1.37 -1.90 -3.58
N VAL A 109 -2.46 -1.26 -3.15
CA VAL A 109 -2.58 0.19 -3.23
C VAL A 109 -2.22 0.82 -1.90
N ASP A 110 -1.35 1.81 -1.93
CA ASP A 110 -0.95 2.59 -0.76
C ASP A 110 -1.14 4.08 -0.99
N LEU A 111 -1.81 4.72 -0.05
CA LEU A 111 -1.97 6.16 0.00
C LEU A 111 -1.55 6.64 1.40
N GLU A 112 -0.35 7.19 1.49
CA GLU A 112 0.17 7.76 2.72
C GLU A 112 -0.58 9.05 3.12
N LEU A 113 -0.38 9.51 4.34
CA LEU A 113 -0.83 10.84 4.73
C LEU A 113 0.00 11.90 4.00
N SER A 114 -0.63 12.99 3.54
CA SER A 114 0.04 14.06 2.79
C SER A 114 1.18 14.74 3.57
N THR A 115 1.16 14.62 4.90
CA THR A 115 2.20 15.13 5.81
C THR A 115 3.33 14.14 6.07
N GLN A 116 3.20 12.90 5.60
CA GLN A 116 4.20 11.85 5.82
C GLN A 116 5.26 11.87 4.74
N SER A 117 6.53 12.03 5.12
CA SER A 117 7.68 11.97 4.21
C SER A 117 8.31 10.58 4.10
N GLY A 118 8.24 9.78 5.18
CA GLY A 118 8.77 8.41 5.21
C GLY A 118 7.87 7.42 4.47
N LEU A 119 8.39 6.24 4.19
CA LEU A 119 7.61 5.13 3.66
C LEU A 119 6.59 4.64 4.69
N THR A 120 5.50 4.06 4.22
CA THR A 120 4.55 3.34 5.07
C THR A 120 5.03 1.92 5.32
N MET A 121 4.56 1.29 6.40
CA MET A 121 4.77 -0.14 6.61
C MET A 121 4.20 -0.96 5.44
N ARG A 122 3.10 -0.51 4.83
CA ARG A 122 2.52 -1.17 3.66
C ARG A 122 3.48 -1.24 2.49
N THR A 123 4.21 -0.16 2.21
CA THR A 123 5.21 -0.15 1.13
C THR A 123 6.26 -1.24 1.34
N ILE A 124 6.83 -1.31 2.55
CA ILE A 124 7.91 -2.26 2.82
C ILE A 124 7.41 -3.71 2.95
N GLU A 125 6.22 -3.92 3.51
CA GLU A 125 5.60 -5.24 3.57
C GLU A 125 5.22 -5.75 2.15
N THR A 126 4.77 -4.86 1.27
CA THR A 126 4.48 -5.20 -0.14
C THR A 126 5.74 -5.67 -0.86
N HIS A 127 6.88 -4.99 -0.61
CA HIS A 127 8.18 -5.43 -1.10
C HIS A 127 8.53 -6.83 -0.56
N GLY A 128 8.39 -7.07 0.74
CA GLY A 128 8.62 -8.36 1.39
C GLY A 128 7.80 -9.52 0.81
N MET A 129 6.59 -9.23 0.34
CA MET A 129 5.68 -10.23 -0.25
C MET A 129 5.88 -10.42 -1.75
N HIS A 130 6.83 -9.76 -2.39
CA HIS A 130 7.02 -9.75 -3.85
C HIS A 130 5.74 -9.40 -4.62
N LYS A 131 5.08 -8.34 -4.19
CA LYS A 131 3.85 -7.84 -4.83
C LYS A 131 4.09 -6.46 -5.43
N LYS A 132 3.31 -6.16 -6.45
CA LYS A 132 3.37 -4.83 -7.06
C LYS A 132 2.68 -3.80 -6.17
N LEU A 133 3.15 -2.56 -6.26
CA LEU A 133 2.67 -1.44 -5.45
C LEU A 133 2.22 -0.29 -6.33
N ILE A 134 1.04 0.27 -6.04
CA ILE A 134 0.66 1.60 -6.51
C ILE A 134 0.71 2.53 -5.30
N THR A 135 1.52 3.58 -5.37
CA THR A 135 1.67 4.53 -4.26
C THR A 135 1.70 5.98 -4.74
N THR A 136 1.35 6.90 -3.86
CA THR A 136 1.52 8.34 -4.10
C THR A 136 2.82 8.89 -3.50
N ASN A 137 3.55 8.08 -2.73
CA ASN A 137 4.77 8.48 -2.07
C ASN A 137 5.99 8.47 -3.02
N LYS A 138 6.36 9.65 -3.49
CA LYS A 138 7.50 9.82 -4.41
C LYS A 138 8.86 9.46 -3.77
N ASN A 139 8.95 9.47 -2.44
CA ASN A 139 10.20 9.19 -1.73
C ASN A 139 10.63 7.71 -1.83
N VAL A 140 9.75 6.82 -2.31
CA VAL A 140 10.13 5.43 -2.59
C VAL A 140 11.26 5.32 -3.62
N LYS A 141 11.41 6.30 -4.51
CA LYS A 141 12.52 6.39 -5.47
C LYS A 141 13.90 6.51 -4.83
N ASN A 142 13.97 6.94 -3.58
CA ASN A 142 15.24 7.08 -2.85
C ASN A 142 15.75 5.75 -2.27
N TYR A 143 15.00 4.66 -2.46
CA TYR A 143 15.34 3.34 -1.95
C TYR A 143 15.83 2.46 -3.09
N ASP A 144 16.84 1.66 -2.81
CA ASP A 144 17.49 0.79 -3.80
C ASP A 144 16.62 -0.38 -4.28
N PHE A 145 15.52 -0.70 -3.58
CA PHE A 145 14.53 -1.66 -4.04
C PHE A 145 13.50 -1.07 -5.02
N TYR A 146 13.57 0.24 -5.32
CA TYR A 146 12.65 0.82 -6.27
C TYR A 146 12.89 0.26 -7.69
N ASP A 147 11.84 -0.27 -8.28
CA ASP A 147 11.79 -0.72 -9.66
C ASP A 147 10.44 -0.28 -10.25
N GLU A 148 10.47 0.43 -11.37
CA GLU A 148 9.26 0.98 -12.01
C GLU A 148 8.30 -0.09 -12.55
N ASN A 149 8.79 -1.32 -12.77
CA ASN A 149 7.95 -2.46 -13.12
C ASN A 149 7.14 -2.96 -11.91
N ASN A 150 7.68 -2.81 -10.70
CA ASN A 150 7.07 -3.30 -9.47
C ASN A 150 6.33 -2.20 -8.70
N ILE A 151 6.75 -0.94 -8.85
CA ILE A 151 6.23 0.19 -8.08
C ILE A 151 5.80 1.31 -9.01
N LEU A 152 4.50 1.54 -9.10
CA LEU A 152 3.92 2.64 -9.86
C LEU A 152 3.64 3.82 -8.93
N ILE A 153 4.31 4.94 -9.16
CA ILE A 153 4.03 6.19 -8.45
C ILE A 153 3.00 6.97 -9.24
N VAL A 154 1.89 7.27 -8.60
CA VAL A 154 0.76 7.98 -9.23
C VAL A 154 0.49 9.32 -8.56
N ASP A 155 -0.14 10.22 -9.31
CA ASP A 155 -0.63 11.47 -8.73
C ASP A 155 -1.81 11.22 -7.78
N ARG A 156 -1.82 11.92 -6.65
CA ARG A 156 -2.85 11.78 -5.61
C ARG A 156 -4.24 12.19 -6.07
N VAL A 157 -4.31 13.18 -6.94
CA VAL A 157 -5.59 13.70 -7.43
C VAL A 157 -6.02 12.96 -8.70
N ASN A 158 -5.10 12.76 -9.63
CA ASN A 158 -5.35 12.13 -10.92
C ASN A 158 -4.43 10.93 -11.15
N PRO A 159 -4.68 9.78 -10.47
CA PRO A 159 -3.86 8.59 -10.66
C PRO A 159 -4.01 8.06 -12.09
N VAL A 160 -2.89 7.97 -12.79
CA VAL A 160 -2.81 7.33 -14.11
C VAL A 160 -2.23 5.95 -13.94
N ILE A 161 -3.00 4.93 -14.29
CA ILE A 161 -2.60 3.52 -14.23
C ILE A 161 -2.61 2.98 -15.66
N THR A 162 -1.56 2.29 -16.07
CA THR A 162 -1.48 1.69 -17.40
C THR A 162 -1.76 0.19 -17.34
N LYS A 163 -2.40 -0.36 -18.38
CA LYS A 163 -2.57 -1.81 -18.51
C LYS A 163 -1.23 -2.53 -18.49
N GLN A 164 -0.23 -1.99 -19.15
CA GLN A 164 1.12 -2.54 -19.18
C GLN A 164 1.66 -2.76 -17.73
N PHE A 165 1.47 -1.79 -16.82
CA PHE A 165 1.87 -1.98 -15.43
C PHE A 165 1.05 -3.08 -14.76
N VAL A 166 -0.26 -3.15 -14.97
CA VAL A 166 -1.11 -4.15 -14.32
C VAL A 166 -0.76 -5.57 -14.78
N GLU A 167 -0.58 -5.75 -16.08
CA GLU A 167 -0.44 -7.05 -16.75
C GLU A 167 1.00 -7.58 -16.76
N SER A 168 2.01 -6.73 -16.49
CA SER A 168 3.39 -7.20 -16.38
C SER A 168 3.61 -8.02 -15.11
N ASP A 169 4.43 -9.05 -15.20
CA ASP A 169 4.84 -9.85 -14.05
C ASP A 169 5.68 -9.05 -13.05
N TYR A 170 5.68 -9.47 -11.80
CA TYR A 170 6.60 -8.94 -10.79
C TYR A 170 8.04 -9.25 -11.19
N ARG A 171 8.91 -8.26 -11.26
CA ARG A 171 10.33 -8.42 -11.51
C ARG A 171 11.04 -8.78 -10.23
N GLU A 172 11.63 -9.97 -10.16
CA GLU A 172 12.42 -10.39 -9.00
C GLU A 172 13.66 -9.51 -8.84
N LEU A 173 13.90 -9.05 -7.62
CA LEU A 173 15.10 -8.29 -7.27
C LEU A 173 16.21 -9.24 -6.79
N PRO A 174 17.49 -8.81 -6.83
CA PRO A 174 18.57 -9.59 -6.27
C PRO A 174 18.30 -9.98 -4.82
N LYS A 175 18.58 -11.23 -4.46
CA LYS A 175 18.32 -11.76 -3.11
C LYS A 175 18.96 -10.93 -2.01
N SER A 176 20.18 -10.46 -2.22
CA SER A 176 20.88 -9.58 -1.26
C SER A 176 20.14 -8.26 -0.99
N LEU A 177 19.53 -7.68 -2.03
CA LEU A 177 18.75 -6.47 -1.94
C LEU A 177 17.43 -6.73 -1.21
N TYR A 178 16.76 -7.82 -1.54
CA TYR A 178 15.55 -8.25 -0.86
C TYR A 178 15.80 -8.47 0.64
N GLU A 179 16.78 -9.31 1.00
CA GLU A 179 17.10 -9.64 2.38
C GLU A 179 17.52 -8.44 3.22
N LYS A 180 18.13 -7.41 2.60
CA LYS A 180 18.55 -6.17 3.27
C LYS A 180 17.44 -5.55 4.12
N TYR A 181 16.19 -5.63 3.66
CA TYR A 181 15.01 -5.04 4.32
C TYR A 181 14.25 -6.04 5.20
N SER A 182 14.74 -7.26 5.38
CA SER A 182 14.12 -8.22 6.30
C SER A 182 14.30 -7.81 7.76
N LEU A 183 13.34 -8.18 8.64
CA LEU A 183 13.49 -8.00 10.09
C LEU A 183 14.80 -8.58 10.61
N LYS A 184 15.19 -9.77 10.12
CA LYS A 184 16.46 -10.41 10.51
C LYS A 184 17.65 -9.51 10.26
N ASN A 185 17.81 -9.01 9.05
CA ASN A 185 18.97 -8.18 8.70
C ASN A 185 18.88 -6.78 9.32
N TRP A 186 17.68 -6.27 9.54
CA TRP A 186 17.46 -5.03 10.29
C TRP A 186 17.96 -5.16 11.74
N LEU A 187 17.64 -6.26 12.42
CA LEU A 187 18.14 -6.55 13.76
C LEU A 187 19.67 -6.73 13.76
N LEU A 188 20.22 -7.45 12.79
CA LEU A 188 21.68 -7.60 12.66
C LEU A 188 22.40 -6.25 12.52
N GLN A 189 21.81 -5.29 11.78
CA GLN A 189 22.38 -3.95 11.64
C GLN A 189 22.36 -3.15 12.97
N ILE A 190 21.38 -3.39 13.85
CA ILE A 190 21.32 -2.75 15.18
C ILE A 190 22.35 -3.34 16.12
N PHE A 191 22.49 -4.65 16.12
CA PHE A 191 23.33 -5.38 17.08
C PHE A 191 24.75 -5.66 16.56
N SER A 192 25.03 -5.37 15.28
CA SER A 192 26.40 -5.40 14.75
C SER A 192 27.11 -4.14 15.16
N VAL A 193 27.67 -4.15 16.34
CA VAL A 193 28.59 -3.11 16.86
C VAL A 193 30.00 -3.64 16.75
#